data_eb095d627e683fd3a4a0bbb6eccbfef5
#
_entry.id   eb095d627e683fd3a4a0bbb6eccbfef5
#
_cell.length_a   1.000
_cell.length_b   1.000
_cell.length_c   1.000
_cell.angle_alpha   90.00
_cell.angle_beta   90.00
_cell.angle_gamma   90.00
#
_symmetry.space_group_name_H-M   'P 1'
#
loop_
_entity.id
_entity.type
_entity.pdbx_description
1 polymer ?
#
loop_
_entity_poly.entity_id
_entity_poly.type
_entity_poly.pdbx_seq_one_letter_code
_entity_poly.pdbx_strand_id
1 'polypeptide(L)'
;FDFEMPKQQLSRFLKMPKEYLPCLTAAAKRSRNEVKYGELTSKERELFQAAKQKELQCWLDTKTVQAIMRDRIHPSRIMSSRWILTWKEDPTSDTGKKAKARLVVKGFQDPDIDSVCSDSPTLTRDSRMLLLQTVASQQWIVQSFDITTAFLRGRSDERELAMEAPIELRELLSMTPQQVCLLKGNAYGRVDAPLLFYKEFRKRLEDVGFSVHPLDNCLFLLRNPQNPKILDG
;
A
#
# COMPACT_ATOMS: atom_id res chain seq x y z
N PHE A 1 -11.01 15.52 23.11
CA PHE A 1 -9.93 14.57 22.81
C PHE A 1 -8.74 14.98 23.65
N ASP A 2 -8.49 14.25 24.75
CA ASP A 2 -7.29 14.43 25.58
C ASP A 2 -6.13 13.79 24.84
N PHE A 3 -5.21 14.61 24.35
CA PHE A 3 -4.03 14.21 23.64
C PHE A 3 -2.83 14.42 24.54
N GLU A 4 -2.38 13.37 25.22
CA GLU A 4 -1.13 13.39 26.00
C GLU A 4 0.08 13.23 25.08
N MET A 5 0.85 14.28 24.92
CA MET A 5 2.09 14.29 24.15
C MET A 5 3.29 14.52 25.09
N PRO A 6 4.38 13.75 24.95
CA PRO A 6 5.63 14.03 25.71
C PRO A 6 6.11 15.46 25.48
N LYS A 7 6.58 16.13 26.56
CA LYS A 7 6.98 17.56 26.51
C LYS A 7 7.98 17.90 25.41
N GLN A 8 8.88 16.98 25.06
CA GLN A 8 9.82 17.17 23.96
C GLN A 8 9.16 17.16 22.57
N GLN A 9 8.07 16.42 22.39
CA GLN A 9 7.29 16.42 21.15
C GLN A 9 6.36 17.61 21.07
N LEU A 10 5.86 18.10 22.21
CA LEU A 10 5.00 19.26 22.28
C LEU A 10 5.70 20.53 21.78
N SER A 11 6.97 20.75 22.14
CA SER A 11 7.74 21.89 21.67
C SER A 11 8.02 21.88 20.18
N ARG A 12 8.17 20.68 19.57
CA ARG A 12 8.27 20.49 18.12
C ARG A 12 6.94 20.73 17.42
N PHE A 13 5.86 20.22 18.01
CA PHE A 13 4.51 20.34 17.52
C PHE A 13 4.04 21.81 17.44
N LEU A 14 4.31 22.59 18.48
CA LEU A 14 3.95 24.02 18.52
C LEU A 14 4.69 24.89 17.49
N LYS A 15 5.80 24.38 16.94
CA LYS A 15 6.58 25.04 15.89
C LYS A 15 6.19 24.60 14.47
N MET A 16 5.31 23.62 14.32
CA MET A 16 4.88 23.13 13.01
C MET A 16 3.68 23.91 12.47
N PRO A 17 3.64 24.17 11.15
CA PRO A 17 2.47 24.76 10.51
C PRO A 17 1.21 23.90 10.76
N LYS A 18 0.07 24.54 10.96
CA LYS A 18 -1.21 23.87 11.23
C LYS A 18 -1.63 22.86 10.16
N GLU A 19 -1.12 23.02 8.96
CA GLU A 19 -1.35 22.13 7.81
C GLU A 19 -0.85 20.68 8.02
N TYR A 20 0.19 20.49 8.86
CA TYR A 20 0.74 19.16 9.15
C TYR A 20 0.07 18.43 10.31
N LEU A 21 -0.85 19.08 11.02
CA LEU A 21 -1.55 18.51 12.17
C LEU A 21 -2.28 17.20 11.86
N PRO A 22 -3.05 17.07 10.75
CA PRO A 22 -3.72 15.83 10.38
C PRO A 22 -2.75 14.69 10.10
N CYS A 23 -1.58 14.99 9.51
CA CYS A 23 -0.56 13.98 9.23
C CYS A 23 0.08 13.41 10.49
N LEU A 24 0.33 14.26 11.51
CA LEU A 24 0.91 13.85 12.78
C LEU A 24 -0.05 12.98 13.59
N THR A 25 -1.33 13.32 13.63
CA THR A 25 -2.36 12.52 14.32
C THR A 25 -2.55 11.15 13.67
N ALA A 26 -2.53 11.08 12.33
CA ALA A 26 -2.60 9.83 11.60
C ALA A 26 -1.36 8.96 11.83
N ALA A 27 -0.16 9.55 11.85
CA ALA A 27 1.10 8.85 12.14
C ALA A 27 1.12 8.31 13.58
N ALA A 28 0.71 9.11 14.56
CA ALA A 28 0.61 8.71 15.96
C ALA A 28 -0.40 7.57 16.16
N LYS A 29 -1.56 7.62 15.50
CA LYS A 29 -2.56 6.55 15.53
C LYS A 29 -2.03 5.25 14.93
N ARG A 30 -1.30 5.33 13.81
CA ARG A 30 -0.66 4.14 13.19
C ARG A 30 0.38 3.53 14.10
N SER A 31 1.23 4.34 14.74
CA SER A 31 2.27 3.88 15.68
C SER A 31 1.68 3.16 16.90
N ARG A 32 0.54 3.63 17.43
CA ARG A 32 -0.15 2.98 18.56
C ARG A 32 -0.74 1.61 18.22
N ASN A 33 -1.08 1.37 16.96
CA ASN A 33 -1.64 0.10 16.49
C ASN A 33 -0.55 -0.90 16.03
N GLU A 34 0.71 -0.49 15.96
CA GLU A 34 1.81 -1.36 15.59
C GLU A 34 2.27 -2.17 16.82
N VAL A 35 2.27 -3.48 16.66
CA VAL A 35 2.64 -4.42 17.72
C VAL A 35 4.16 -4.57 17.75
N LYS A 36 4.75 -4.46 18.94
CA LYS A 36 6.16 -4.73 19.14
C LYS A 36 6.38 -6.23 19.33
N TYR A 37 7.19 -6.83 18.49
CA TYR A 37 7.42 -8.27 18.49
C TYR A 37 7.96 -8.80 19.83
N GLY A 38 8.76 -7.99 20.56
CA GLY A 38 9.29 -8.35 21.87
C GLY A 38 8.25 -8.49 22.99
N GLU A 39 7.08 -7.84 22.83
CA GLU A 39 6.00 -7.84 23.84
C GLU A 39 5.01 -9.00 23.63
N LEU A 40 5.19 -9.81 22.55
CA LEU A 40 4.31 -10.90 22.21
C LEU A 40 4.58 -12.17 23.01
N THR A 41 3.53 -12.86 23.41
CA THR A 41 3.59 -14.23 23.96
C THR A 41 4.02 -15.23 22.89
N SER A 42 4.45 -16.42 23.29
CA SER A 42 4.86 -17.48 22.36
C SER A 42 3.77 -17.84 21.34
N LYS A 43 2.52 -17.98 21.79
CA LYS A 43 1.37 -18.25 20.90
C LYS A 43 1.11 -17.13 19.90
N GLU A 44 1.21 -15.88 20.35
CA GLU A 44 1.03 -14.71 19.46
C GLU A 44 2.16 -14.61 18.43
N ARG A 45 3.40 -14.96 18.81
CA ARG A 45 4.53 -15.01 17.86
C ARG A 45 4.28 -16.03 16.75
N GLU A 46 3.73 -17.20 17.06
CA GLU A 46 3.35 -18.20 16.06
C GLU A 46 2.31 -17.65 15.07
N LEU A 47 1.29 -16.93 15.57
CA LEU A 47 0.28 -16.29 14.72
C LEU A 47 0.89 -15.23 13.79
N PHE A 48 1.81 -14.41 14.31
CA PHE A 48 2.50 -13.43 13.48
C PHE A 48 3.49 -14.08 12.52
N GLN A 49 4.10 -15.19 12.87
CA GLN A 49 4.97 -15.94 11.95
C GLN A 49 4.15 -16.48 10.77
N ALA A 50 2.99 -17.07 11.02
CA ALA A 50 2.08 -17.51 9.98
C ALA A 50 1.60 -16.33 9.10
N ALA A 51 1.32 -15.17 9.72
CA ALA A 51 0.95 -13.96 8.98
C ALA A 51 2.09 -13.43 8.09
N LYS A 52 3.35 -13.48 8.56
CA LYS A 52 4.52 -13.14 7.76
C LYS A 52 4.71 -14.09 6.57
N GLN A 53 4.58 -15.39 6.79
CA GLN A 53 4.67 -16.38 5.72
C GLN A 53 3.63 -16.13 4.63
N LYS A 54 2.37 -15.84 5.02
CA LYS A 54 1.31 -15.49 4.08
C LYS A 54 1.62 -14.22 3.29
N GLU A 55 2.17 -13.21 3.93
CA GLU A 55 2.59 -11.97 3.26
C GLU A 55 3.71 -12.25 2.25
N LEU A 56 4.74 -13.01 2.63
CA LEU A 56 5.85 -13.37 1.73
C LEU A 56 5.36 -14.19 0.54
N GLN A 57 4.41 -15.11 0.75
CA GLN A 57 3.81 -15.84 -0.36
C GLN A 57 3.16 -14.90 -1.39
N CYS A 58 2.45 -13.85 -0.93
CA CYS A 58 1.89 -12.85 -1.84
C CYS A 58 2.97 -12.12 -2.66
N TRP A 59 4.14 -11.83 -2.06
CA TRP A 59 5.27 -11.21 -2.77
C TRP A 59 5.87 -12.13 -3.83
N LEU A 60 5.92 -13.44 -3.57
CA LEU A 60 6.40 -14.45 -4.52
C LEU A 60 5.40 -14.68 -5.65
N ASP A 61 4.12 -14.84 -5.32
CA ASP A 61 3.05 -15.07 -6.29
C ASP A 61 2.93 -13.91 -7.29
N THR A 62 3.14 -12.69 -6.82
CA THR A 62 3.14 -11.49 -7.66
C THR A 62 4.48 -11.24 -8.36
N LYS A 63 5.49 -12.08 -8.11
CA LYS A 63 6.87 -11.93 -8.65
C LYS A 63 7.45 -10.54 -8.39
N THR A 64 7.11 -9.95 -7.25
CA THR A 64 7.51 -8.59 -6.88
C THR A 64 9.02 -8.48 -6.64
N VAL A 65 9.68 -9.57 -6.24
CA VAL A 65 11.11 -9.57 -5.89
C VAL A 65 11.89 -10.64 -6.65
N GLN A 66 13.16 -10.32 -6.90
CA GLN A 66 14.14 -11.24 -7.46
C GLN A 66 15.48 -11.10 -6.72
N ALA A 67 16.07 -12.21 -6.28
CA ALA A 67 17.40 -12.20 -5.70
C ALA A 67 18.44 -11.86 -6.77
N ILE A 68 19.29 -10.88 -6.50
CA ILE A 68 20.42 -10.47 -7.34
C ILE A 68 21.66 -10.28 -6.49
N MET A 69 22.84 -10.33 -7.10
CA MET A 69 24.09 -9.98 -6.45
C MET A 69 24.10 -8.47 -6.16
N ARG A 70 24.60 -8.10 -4.97
CA ARG A 70 24.65 -6.71 -4.49
C ARG A 70 25.49 -5.79 -5.37
N ASP A 71 26.51 -6.30 -5.99
CA ASP A 71 27.41 -5.57 -6.91
C ASP A 71 26.74 -5.17 -8.24
N ARG A 72 25.59 -5.76 -8.57
CA ARG A 72 24.81 -5.43 -9.77
C ARG A 72 23.95 -4.19 -9.64
N ILE A 73 23.86 -3.60 -8.46
CA ILE A 73 23.03 -2.41 -8.20
C ILE A 73 23.82 -1.40 -7.37
N HIS A 74 23.63 -0.12 -7.67
CA HIS A 74 24.30 0.93 -6.91
C HIS A 74 23.82 0.93 -5.44
N PRO A 75 24.74 1.03 -4.44
CA PRO A 75 24.38 0.95 -3.02
C PRO A 75 23.29 1.93 -2.58
N SER A 76 23.23 3.14 -3.13
CA SER A 76 22.18 4.13 -2.81
C SER A 76 20.77 3.71 -3.23
N ARG A 77 20.65 2.71 -4.12
CA ARG A 77 19.37 2.17 -4.60
C ARG A 77 18.89 0.96 -3.80
N ILE A 78 19.61 0.61 -2.73
CA ILE A 78 19.26 -0.50 -1.83
C ILE A 78 18.61 0.09 -0.59
N MET A 79 17.30 -0.03 -0.49
CA MET A 79 16.51 0.44 0.66
C MET A 79 16.44 -0.62 1.76
N SER A 80 16.31 -0.21 3.00
CA SER A 80 15.96 -1.14 4.07
C SER A 80 14.50 -1.55 3.98
N SER A 81 14.19 -2.72 4.53
CA SER A 81 12.80 -3.16 4.73
C SER A 81 12.48 -3.32 6.21
N ARG A 82 11.20 -3.38 6.56
CA ARG A 82 10.74 -3.71 7.90
C ARG A 82 9.37 -4.39 7.89
N TRP A 83 9.09 -5.12 8.95
CA TRP A 83 7.76 -5.64 9.22
C TRP A 83 6.90 -4.59 9.94
N ILE A 84 5.65 -4.48 9.52
CA ILE A 84 4.58 -3.80 10.25
C ILE A 84 3.62 -4.88 10.73
N LEU A 85 3.53 -5.05 12.03
CA LEU A 85 2.69 -6.04 12.68
C LEU A 85 1.50 -5.34 13.34
N THR A 86 0.29 -5.82 13.07
CA THR A 86 -0.93 -5.23 13.64
C THR A 86 -1.94 -6.33 13.97
N TRP A 87 -2.76 -6.09 14.99
CA TRP A 87 -3.97 -6.86 15.21
C TRP A 87 -5.12 -6.26 14.38
N LYS A 88 -5.88 -7.11 13.71
CA LYS A 88 -7.16 -6.76 13.10
C LYS A 88 -8.28 -7.44 13.87
N GLU A 89 -9.42 -6.78 13.98
CA GLU A 89 -10.64 -7.42 14.46
C GLU A 89 -11.06 -8.51 13.48
N ASP A 90 -11.38 -9.67 14.02
CA ASP A 90 -11.89 -10.83 13.27
C ASP A 90 -12.91 -11.56 14.16
N PRO A 91 -14.21 -11.27 13.98
CA PRO A 91 -15.26 -11.91 14.77
C PRO A 91 -15.32 -13.43 14.62
N THR A 92 -14.67 -13.99 13.58
CA THR A 92 -14.66 -15.41 13.32
C THR A 92 -13.54 -16.16 14.06
N SER A 93 -12.60 -15.44 14.68
CA SER A 93 -11.53 -16.05 15.46
C SER A 93 -11.91 -16.19 16.93
N ASP A 94 -11.44 -17.24 17.60
CA ASP A 94 -11.68 -17.51 19.04
C ASP A 94 -11.23 -16.34 19.94
N THR A 95 -10.28 -15.55 19.50
CA THR A 95 -9.74 -14.39 20.23
C THR A 95 -10.35 -13.06 19.80
N GLY A 96 -11.28 -13.05 18.83
CA GLY A 96 -11.83 -11.84 18.22
C GLY A 96 -10.81 -11.02 17.42
N LYS A 97 -9.57 -11.52 17.25
CA LYS A 97 -8.46 -10.80 16.60
C LYS A 97 -7.68 -11.73 15.66
N LYS A 98 -7.13 -11.13 14.62
CA LYS A 98 -6.27 -11.80 13.65
C LYS A 98 -4.94 -11.05 13.50
N ALA A 99 -3.85 -11.80 13.55
CA ALA A 99 -2.53 -11.26 13.28
C ALA A 99 -2.41 -10.86 11.81
N LYS A 100 -1.92 -9.64 11.56
CA LYS A 100 -1.61 -9.14 10.23
C LYS A 100 -0.17 -8.65 10.19
N ALA A 101 0.60 -9.17 9.25
CA ALA A 101 1.94 -8.70 8.92
C ALA A 101 1.94 -8.04 7.55
N ARG A 102 2.72 -6.98 7.38
CA ARG A 102 3.07 -6.38 6.10
C ARG A 102 4.55 -6.16 6.02
N LEU A 103 5.16 -6.62 4.95
CA LEU A 103 6.53 -6.27 4.62
C LEU A 103 6.51 -4.94 3.87
N VAL A 104 7.29 -3.95 4.34
CA VAL A 104 7.36 -2.63 3.71
C VAL A 104 8.80 -2.23 3.46
N VAL A 105 9.07 -1.60 2.33
CA VAL A 105 10.33 -0.93 2.07
C VAL A 105 10.32 0.46 2.68
N LYS A 106 11.49 0.96 3.08
CA LYS A 106 11.61 2.32 3.62
C LYS A 106 11.80 3.31 2.47
N GLY A 107 10.69 3.64 1.78
CA GLY A 107 10.70 4.49 0.59
C GLY A 107 11.31 5.88 0.78
N PHE A 108 11.42 6.38 2.02
CA PHE A 108 12.15 7.62 2.31
C PHE A 108 13.66 7.52 2.05
N GLN A 109 14.18 6.31 1.81
CA GLN A 109 15.57 6.07 1.39
C GLN A 109 15.73 6.00 -0.13
N ASP A 110 14.65 6.17 -0.90
CA ASP A 110 14.70 6.21 -2.36
C ASP A 110 15.52 7.44 -2.80
N PRO A 111 16.62 7.26 -3.55
CA PRO A 111 17.46 8.38 -3.97
C PRO A 111 16.74 9.35 -4.91
N ASP A 112 15.67 8.89 -5.56
CA ASP A 112 14.90 9.67 -6.52
C ASP A 112 13.65 10.31 -5.89
N ILE A 113 13.49 10.28 -4.55
CA ILE A 113 12.28 10.68 -3.83
C ILE A 113 11.75 12.06 -4.20
N ASP A 114 12.65 13.03 -4.41
CA ASP A 114 12.31 14.40 -4.72
C ASP A 114 11.91 14.60 -6.21
N SER A 115 12.26 13.67 -7.07
CA SER A 115 11.99 13.72 -8.52
C SER A 115 10.82 12.83 -8.95
N VAL A 116 10.41 11.88 -8.09
CA VAL A 116 9.35 10.92 -8.41
C VAL A 116 7.98 11.48 -8.07
N CYS A 117 7.08 11.46 -9.05
CA CYS A 117 5.68 11.78 -8.80
C CYS A 117 5.06 10.70 -7.91
N SER A 118 4.61 11.11 -6.73
CA SER A 118 3.96 10.25 -5.74
C SER A 118 2.45 10.45 -5.66
N ASP A 119 1.93 11.51 -6.29
CA ASP A 119 0.53 11.88 -6.22
C ASP A 119 -0.34 10.89 -6.98
N SER A 120 -1.19 10.20 -6.25
CA SER A 120 -2.19 9.29 -6.83
C SER A 120 -3.56 9.94 -6.80
N PRO A 121 -4.28 9.94 -7.93
CA PRO A 121 -5.65 10.45 -7.97
C PRO A 121 -6.54 9.74 -6.92
N THR A 122 -7.46 10.49 -6.35
CA THR A 122 -8.52 9.99 -5.48
C THR A 122 -9.85 10.56 -5.95
N LEU A 123 -10.93 9.77 -5.82
CA LEU A 123 -12.26 10.22 -6.18
C LEU A 123 -12.64 11.48 -5.40
N THR A 124 -13.03 12.53 -6.11
CA THR A 124 -13.43 13.79 -5.49
C THR A 124 -14.73 13.61 -4.68
N ARG A 125 -14.94 14.47 -3.69
CA ARG A 125 -16.17 14.46 -2.90
C ARG A 125 -17.38 14.71 -3.80
N ASP A 126 -17.29 15.65 -4.71
CA ASP A 126 -18.40 16.07 -5.58
C ASP A 126 -18.77 14.96 -6.56
N SER A 127 -17.78 14.33 -7.21
CA SER A 127 -18.00 13.15 -8.05
C SER A 127 -18.67 12.01 -7.29
N ARG A 128 -18.22 11.74 -6.06
CA ARG A 128 -18.83 10.71 -5.21
C ARG A 128 -20.28 11.02 -4.88
N MET A 129 -20.57 12.26 -4.50
CA MET A 129 -21.95 12.67 -4.16
C MET A 129 -22.86 12.61 -5.38
N LEU A 130 -22.39 13.08 -6.53
CA LEU A 130 -23.13 13.02 -7.78
C LEU A 130 -23.40 11.57 -8.21
N LEU A 131 -22.40 10.70 -8.12
CA LEU A 131 -22.56 9.27 -8.42
C LEU A 131 -23.62 8.63 -7.52
N LEU A 132 -23.56 8.85 -6.20
CA LEU A 132 -24.54 8.31 -5.26
C LEU A 132 -25.95 8.85 -5.52
N GLN A 133 -26.09 10.12 -5.87
CA GLN A 133 -27.37 10.72 -6.24
C GLN A 133 -27.93 10.08 -7.52
N THR A 134 -27.06 9.87 -8.52
CA THR A 134 -27.46 9.22 -9.79
C THR A 134 -27.90 7.78 -9.54
N VAL A 135 -27.12 7.02 -8.79
CA VAL A 135 -27.43 5.64 -8.39
C VAL A 135 -28.80 5.56 -7.71
N ALA A 136 -29.07 6.46 -6.74
CA ALA A 136 -30.34 6.50 -6.02
C ALA A 136 -31.50 6.87 -6.94
N SER A 137 -31.33 7.87 -7.81
CA SER A 137 -32.36 8.32 -8.75
C SER A 137 -32.71 7.31 -9.84
N GLN A 138 -31.70 6.56 -10.29
CA GLN A 138 -31.86 5.54 -11.33
C GLN A 138 -32.14 4.14 -10.77
N GLN A 139 -32.18 4.00 -9.45
CA GLN A 139 -32.34 2.71 -8.75
C GLN A 139 -31.31 1.66 -9.16
N TRP A 140 -30.07 2.09 -9.42
CA TRP A 140 -28.98 1.18 -9.78
C TRP A 140 -28.51 0.35 -8.58
N ILE A 141 -28.04 -0.85 -8.86
CA ILE A 141 -27.45 -1.72 -7.85
C ILE A 141 -26.02 -1.27 -7.58
N VAL A 142 -25.68 -1.04 -6.31
CA VAL A 142 -24.33 -0.72 -5.88
C VAL A 142 -23.60 -1.98 -5.44
N GLN A 143 -22.42 -2.22 -5.98
CA GLN A 143 -21.53 -3.27 -5.52
C GLN A 143 -20.21 -2.66 -5.05
N SER A 144 -19.62 -3.24 -4.01
CA SER A 144 -18.28 -2.87 -3.55
C SER A 144 -17.35 -4.08 -3.57
N PHE A 145 -16.10 -3.84 -3.92
CA PHE A 145 -15.06 -4.87 -3.88
C PHE A 145 -13.76 -4.27 -3.34
N ASP A 146 -12.90 -5.15 -2.81
CA ASP A 146 -11.55 -4.79 -2.36
C ASP A 146 -10.51 -5.59 -3.14
N ILE A 147 -9.45 -4.93 -3.59
CA ILE A 147 -8.38 -5.58 -4.33
C ILE A 147 -7.32 -6.06 -3.34
N THR A 148 -7.27 -7.35 -3.15
CA THR A 148 -6.28 -7.97 -2.28
C THR A 148 -4.86 -7.72 -2.80
N THR A 149 -3.97 -7.29 -1.89
CA THR A 149 -2.55 -6.98 -2.21
C THR A 149 -2.38 -5.95 -3.33
N ALA A 150 -3.27 -4.95 -3.40
CA ALA A 150 -3.36 -3.98 -4.48
C ALA A 150 -2.00 -3.41 -4.91
N PHE A 151 -1.17 -2.95 -3.97
CA PHE A 151 0.13 -2.37 -4.31
C PHE A 151 1.11 -3.36 -4.94
N LEU A 152 1.10 -4.63 -4.54
CA LEU A 152 1.96 -5.64 -5.16
C LEU A 152 1.55 -5.99 -6.60
N ARG A 153 0.35 -5.59 -7.02
CA ARG A 153 -0.17 -5.80 -8.37
C ARG A 153 0.12 -4.65 -9.33
N GLY A 154 0.58 -3.51 -8.82
CA GLY A 154 1.03 -2.39 -9.64
C GLY A 154 2.30 -2.76 -10.40
N ARG A 155 2.43 -2.30 -11.64
CA ARG A 155 3.68 -2.48 -12.40
C ARG A 155 4.81 -1.69 -11.76
N SER A 156 6.03 -2.21 -11.86
CA SER A 156 7.23 -1.42 -11.62
C SER A 156 7.36 -0.37 -12.73
N ASP A 157 7.86 0.79 -12.35
CA ASP A 157 8.50 1.69 -13.29
C ASP A 157 9.86 1.07 -13.75
N GLU A 158 10.50 1.72 -14.70
CA GLU A 158 11.80 1.26 -15.22
C GLU A 158 12.96 1.49 -14.24
N ARG A 159 12.70 2.04 -13.04
CA ARG A 159 13.72 2.33 -12.05
C ARG A 159 14.19 1.06 -11.37
N GLU A 160 15.50 0.84 -11.40
CA GLU A 160 16.11 -0.24 -10.64
C GLU A 160 16.21 0.14 -9.17
N LEU A 161 15.38 -0.46 -8.33
CA LEU A 161 15.39 -0.34 -6.88
C LEU A 161 15.52 -1.73 -6.26
N ALA A 162 16.27 -1.84 -5.18
CA ALA A 162 16.39 -3.08 -4.42
C ALA A 162 16.08 -2.84 -2.94
N MET A 163 15.88 -3.93 -2.22
CA MET A 163 15.73 -3.88 -0.76
C MET A 163 16.60 -4.91 -0.06
N GLU A 164 17.02 -4.58 1.15
CA GLU A 164 17.51 -5.56 2.11
C GLU A 164 16.36 -6.48 2.50
N ALA A 165 16.49 -7.76 2.17
CA ALA A 165 15.49 -8.75 2.50
C ALA A 165 15.50 -9.04 4.00
N PRO A 166 14.34 -9.14 4.68
CA PRO A 166 14.26 -9.66 6.03
C PRO A 166 14.68 -11.14 6.05
N ILE A 167 15.05 -11.64 7.24
CA ILE A 167 15.62 -12.97 7.37
C ILE A 167 14.68 -14.05 6.81
N GLU A 168 13.39 -13.93 7.05
CA GLU A 168 12.41 -14.90 6.57
C GLU A 168 12.33 -14.98 5.04
N LEU A 169 12.51 -13.85 4.34
CA LEU A 169 12.54 -13.82 2.88
C LEU A 169 13.87 -14.33 2.33
N ARG A 170 14.98 -14.06 3.04
CA ARG A 170 16.29 -14.60 2.68
C ARG A 170 16.32 -16.12 2.73
N GLU A 171 15.77 -16.69 3.79
CA GLU A 171 15.64 -18.14 3.97
C GLU A 171 14.77 -18.75 2.87
N LEU A 172 13.61 -18.15 2.59
CA LEU A 172 12.66 -18.63 1.59
C LEU A 172 13.24 -18.63 0.15
N LEU A 173 14.08 -17.63 -0.17
CA LEU A 173 14.76 -17.52 -1.47
C LEU A 173 16.17 -18.14 -1.48
N SER A 174 16.60 -18.79 -0.39
CA SER A 174 17.96 -19.35 -0.24
C SER A 174 19.07 -18.35 -0.58
N MET A 175 18.91 -17.09 -0.14
CA MET A 175 19.80 -15.98 -0.47
C MET A 175 21.11 -16.06 0.31
N THR A 176 22.22 -15.80 -0.39
CA THR A 176 23.52 -15.59 0.24
C THR A 176 23.65 -14.19 0.87
N PRO A 177 24.59 -13.95 1.81
CA PRO A 177 24.81 -12.62 2.39
C PRO A 177 25.10 -11.52 1.36
N GLN A 178 25.67 -11.89 0.20
CA GLN A 178 26.03 -10.97 -0.88
C GLN A 178 24.86 -10.61 -1.80
N GLN A 179 23.67 -11.15 -1.55
CA GLN A 179 22.49 -10.89 -2.38
C GLN A 179 21.53 -9.92 -1.70
N VAL A 180 20.82 -9.19 -2.54
CA VAL A 180 19.69 -8.29 -2.19
C VAL A 180 18.47 -8.63 -3.05
N CYS A 181 17.30 -8.14 -2.68
CA CYS A 181 16.09 -8.31 -3.47
C CYS A 181 15.89 -7.11 -4.40
N LEU A 182 16.06 -7.32 -5.72
CA LEU A 182 15.60 -6.37 -6.73
C LEU A 182 14.07 -6.32 -6.74
N LEU A 183 13.49 -5.12 -6.74
CA LEU A 183 12.06 -4.89 -6.85
C LEU A 183 11.64 -4.94 -8.33
N LYS A 184 11.03 -6.03 -8.74
CA LYS A 184 10.49 -6.23 -10.11
C LYS A 184 9.09 -5.69 -10.28
N GLY A 185 8.40 -5.48 -9.17
CA GLY A 185 7.06 -4.96 -9.11
C GLY A 185 6.95 -3.80 -8.12
N ASN A 186 5.75 -3.30 -8.00
CA ASN A 186 5.44 -2.31 -6.99
C ASN A 186 5.47 -2.95 -5.59
N ALA A 187 5.82 -2.19 -4.56
CA ALA A 187 5.98 -2.69 -3.20
C ALA A 187 5.40 -1.73 -2.15
N TYR A 188 4.92 -2.29 -1.04
CA TYR A 188 4.47 -1.48 0.08
C TYR A 188 5.62 -0.61 0.61
N GLY A 189 5.34 0.66 0.83
CA GLY A 189 6.29 1.64 1.37
C GLY A 189 7.09 2.41 0.32
N ARG A 190 7.06 2.03 -0.95
CA ARG A 190 7.54 2.91 -2.04
C ARG A 190 6.69 4.18 -2.06
N VAL A 191 7.31 5.31 -2.35
CA VAL A 191 6.62 6.62 -2.38
C VAL A 191 5.62 6.73 -3.52
N ASP A 192 5.91 6.08 -4.65
CA ASP A 192 5.10 6.05 -5.87
C ASP A 192 4.12 4.87 -5.94
N ALA A 193 4.10 4.00 -4.93
CA ALA A 193 3.26 2.79 -4.93
C ALA A 193 1.77 3.06 -5.22
N PRO A 194 1.13 4.09 -4.65
CA PRO A 194 -0.26 4.40 -4.95
C PRO A 194 -0.47 4.80 -6.41
N LEU A 195 0.42 5.61 -6.98
CA LEU A 195 0.34 6.05 -8.37
C LEU A 195 0.54 4.89 -9.35
N LEU A 196 1.52 4.02 -9.09
CA LEU A 196 1.79 2.85 -9.94
C LEU A 196 0.60 1.87 -9.92
N PHE A 197 -0.02 1.68 -8.77
CA PHE A 197 -1.25 0.90 -8.67
C PHE A 197 -2.39 1.55 -9.46
N TYR A 198 -2.62 2.85 -9.29
CA TYR A 198 -3.63 3.58 -10.05
C TYR A 198 -3.44 3.44 -11.56
N LYS A 199 -2.21 3.61 -12.07
CA LYS A 199 -1.90 3.47 -13.50
C LYS A 199 -2.21 2.08 -14.04
N GLU A 200 -1.85 1.04 -13.29
CA GLU A 200 -2.15 -0.35 -13.68
C GLU A 200 -3.67 -0.64 -13.61
N PHE A 201 -4.33 -0.19 -12.56
CA PHE A 201 -5.78 -0.34 -12.39
C PHE A 201 -6.56 0.37 -13.49
N ARG A 202 -6.21 1.62 -13.78
CA ARG A 202 -6.77 2.40 -14.88
C ARG A 202 -6.62 1.66 -16.21
N LYS A 203 -5.40 1.21 -16.52
CA LYS A 203 -5.15 0.47 -17.76
C LYS A 203 -6.05 -0.76 -17.87
N ARG A 204 -6.20 -1.54 -16.81
CA ARG A 204 -7.06 -2.73 -16.83
C ARG A 204 -8.53 -2.40 -17.05
N LEU A 205 -9.02 -1.30 -16.49
CA LEU A 205 -10.38 -0.84 -16.74
C LEU A 205 -10.55 -0.38 -18.19
N GLU A 206 -9.57 0.36 -18.72
CA GLU A 206 -9.58 0.78 -20.14
C GLU A 206 -9.53 -0.43 -21.09
N ASP A 207 -8.74 -1.46 -20.77
CA ASP A 207 -8.64 -2.71 -21.56
C ASP A 207 -9.99 -3.48 -21.63
N VAL A 208 -10.88 -3.30 -20.65
CA VAL A 208 -12.23 -3.90 -20.65
C VAL A 208 -13.34 -2.92 -21.04
N GLY A 209 -12.97 -1.77 -21.59
CA GLY A 209 -13.91 -0.84 -22.24
C GLY A 209 -14.36 0.34 -21.39
N PHE A 210 -13.89 0.48 -20.14
CA PHE A 210 -14.16 1.67 -19.37
C PHE A 210 -13.38 2.87 -19.90
N SER A 211 -13.95 4.06 -19.75
CA SER A 211 -13.29 5.34 -20.02
C SER A 211 -13.23 6.18 -18.77
N VAL A 212 -12.13 6.91 -18.59
CA VAL A 212 -11.99 7.87 -17.49
C VAL A 212 -12.89 9.08 -17.74
N HIS A 213 -13.58 9.52 -16.70
CA HIS A 213 -14.40 10.73 -16.78
C HIS A 213 -13.52 11.99 -16.92
N PRO A 214 -13.83 12.95 -17.80
CA PRO A 214 -12.97 14.13 -18.05
C PRO A 214 -12.72 15.01 -16.82
N LEU A 215 -13.63 15.02 -15.87
CA LEU A 215 -13.55 15.87 -14.67
C LEU A 215 -13.02 15.16 -13.42
N ASP A 216 -12.86 13.82 -13.46
CA ASP A 216 -12.39 13.06 -12.31
C ASP A 216 -11.67 11.79 -12.75
N ASN A 217 -10.39 11.73 -12.49
CA ASN A 217 -9.53 10.61 -12.88
C ASN A 217 -9.85 9.28 -12.17
N CYS A 218 -10.65 9.30 -11.11
CA CYS A 218 -11.08 8.10 -10.38
C CYS A 218 -12.52 7.70 -10.65
N LEU A 219 -13.20 8.39 -11.56
CA LEU A 219 -14.51 8.01 -12.07
C LEU A 219 -14.37 7.36 -13.44
N PHE A 220 -14.76 6.10 -13.53
CA PHE A 220 -14.72 5.31 -14.75
C PHE A 220 -16.12 5.00 -15.21
N LEU A 221 -16.36 5.13 -16.52
CA LEU A 221 -17.66 4.95 -17.14
C LEU A 221 -17.57 3.85 -18.19
N LEU A 222 -18.44 2.86 -18.09
CA LEU A 222 -18.67 1.90 -19.16
C LEU A 222 -19.83 2.40 -20.01
N ARG A 223 -19.58 2.68 -21.28
CA ARG A 223 -20.59 3.19 -22.22
C ARG A 223 -21.05 2.07 -23.14
N ASN A 224 -22.34 2.06 -23.42
CA ASN A 224 -22.90 1.12 -24.38
C ASN A 224 -22.23 1.32 -25.77
N PRO A 225 -21.61 0.27 -26.35
CA PRO A 225 -20.92 0.38 -27.64
C PRO A 225 -21.82 0.80 -28.79
N GLN A 226 -23.12 0.46 -28.72
CA GLN A 226 -24.11 0.78 -29.76
C GLN A 226 -24.70 2.18 -29.56
N ASN A 227 -24.69 2.70 -28.35
CA ASN A 227 -25.16 4.04 -28.03
C ASN A 227 -24.30 4.68 -26.94
N PRO A 228 -23.23 5.42 -27.30
CA PRO A 228 -22.31 6.02 -26.33
C PRO A 228 -22.93 7.04 -25.36
N LYS A 229 -24.17 7.43 -25.55
CA LYS A 229 -24.92 8.29 -24.62
C LYS A 229 -25.52 7.52 -23.44
N ILE A 230 -25.58 6.20 -23.54
CA ILE A 230 -26.10 5.32 -22.50
C ILE A 230 -24.92 4.71 -21.73
N LEU A 231 -25.02 4.69 -20.41
CA LEU A 231 -24.06 4.00 -19.54
C LEU A 231 -24.53 2.56 -19.34
N ASP A 232 -23.60 1.61 -19.45
CA ASP A 232 -23.82 0.20 -19.10
C ASP A 232 -23.32 -0.13 -17.69
N GLY A 233 -22.58 0.80 -17.07
CA GLY A 233 -22.02 0.69 -15.71
C GLY A 233 -21.15 1.88 -15.31
#